data_fc8a92a1656c113e449bf5d899ce1ee2
#
_entry.id   fc8a92a1656c113e449bf5d899ce1ee2
#
_cell.length_a   1.000
_cell.length_b   1.000
_cell.length_c   1.000
_cell.angle_alpha   90.00
_cell.angle_beta   90.00
_cell.angle_gamma   90.00
#
_symmetry.space_group_name_H-M   'P 1'
#
loop_
_entity.id
_entity.type
_entity.pdbx_description
1 polymer ?
#
loop_
_entity_poly.entity_id
_entity_poly.type
_entity_poly.pdbx_seq_one_letter_code
_entity_poly.pdbx_strand_id
1 'polypeptide(L)'
;MDSPSPDTLLAAAQAGDLAALNQLVAAHRQGVYRFGLQVCRTTEDAEDAVQETLWAATRAIKTFRGTASSIASWLFTIVRRECLRLIERRRRAPVALGAEDDLPADLADPEDALSDQRRARLLVAALADLDPIHREVILLRDIRELSAPEAAAHLGISLDALKSRLHRARVRLRDHVLRSADEL
;
A
#
# COMPACT_ATOMS: atom_id res chain seq x y z
N MET A 1 27.05 -17.22 6.81
CA MET A 1 26.95 -15.77 7.02
C MET A 1 25.47 -15.47 7.21
N ASP A 2 25.07 -15.15 8.43
CA ASP A 2 23.67 -14.83 8.72
C ASP A 2 23.31 -13.51 8.02
N SER A 3 22.23 -13.51 7.26
CA SER A 3 21.69 -12.28 6.67
C SER A 3 21.27 -11.34 7.81
N PRO A 4 21.61 -10.05 7.73
CA PRO A 4 21.26 -9.09 8.77
C PRO A 4 19.73 -9.04 8.95
N SER A 5 19.27 -8.88 10.19
CA SER A 5 17.84 -8.78 10.46
C SER A 5 17.24 -7.55 9.79
N PRO A 6 15.94 -7.56 9.43
CA PRO A 6 15.28 -6.39 8.83
C PRO A 6 15.41 -5.10 9.66
N ASP A 7 15.39 -5.21 10.99
CA ASP A 7 15.57 -4.06 11.89
C ASP A 7 17.00 -3.54 11.88
N THR A 8 18.01 -4.42 11.76
CA THR A 8 19.41 -4.04 11.58
C THR A 8 19.61 -3.30 10.26
N LEU A 9 19.00 -3.79 9.17
CA LEU A 9 19.04 -3.13 7.87
C LEU A 9 18.36 -1.76 7.91
N LEU A 10 17.24 -1.64 8.62
CA LEU A 10 16.55 -0.36 8.78
C LEU A 10 17.42 0.65 9.52
N ALA A 11 18.03 0.25 10.64
CA ALA A 11 18.90 1.13 11.42
C ALA A 11 20.12 1.59 10.60
N ALA A 12 20.75 0.70 9.86
CA ALA A 12 21.88 1.03 8.97
C ALA A 12 21.45 1.98 7.84
N ALA A 13 20.32 1.73 7.21
CA ALA A 13 19.76 2.61 6.16
C ALA A 13 19.48 4.02 6.69
N GLN A 14 18.91 4.13 7.90
CA GLN A 14 18.68 5.42 8.57
C GLN A 14 19.98 6.15 8.93
N ALA A 15 21.05 5.42 9.23
CA ALA A 15 22.38 5.97 9.42
C ALA A 15 23.05 6.41 8.11
N GLY A 16 22.47 6.07 6.95
CA GLY A 16 22.96 6.48 5.63
C GLY A 16 23.66 5.38 4.84
N ASP A 17 23.60 4.14 5.29
CA ASP A 17 24.12 3.00 4.53
C ASP A 17 23.21 2.70 3.34
N LEU A 18 23.70 3.02 2.13
CA LEU A 18 22.97 2.81 0.87
C LEU A 18 22.83 1.32 0.51
N ALA A 19 23.77 0.47 0.92
CA ALA A 19 23.69 -0.97 0.66
C ALA A 19 22.58 -1.60 1.50
N ALA A 20 22.49 -1.24 2.78
CA ALA A 20 21.40 -1.66 3.66
C ALA A 20 20.03 -1.16 3.16
N LEU A 21 19.96 0.10 2.71
CA LEU A 21 18.72 0.65 2.11
C LEU A 21 18.32 -0.12 0.85
N ASN A 22 19.26 -0.39 -0.05
CA ASN A 22 18.98 -1.15 -1.26
C ASN A 22 18.47 -2.56 -0.95
N GLN A 23 19.07 -3.25 0.02
CA GLN A 23 18.59 -4.58 0.44
C GLN A 23 17.18 -4.50 1.02
N LEU A 24 16.92 -3.53 1.90
CA LEU A 24 15.62 -3.33 2.53
C LEU A 24 14.51 -3.06 1.49
N VAL A 25 14.81 -2.24 0.49
CA VAL A 25 13.85 -1.86 -0.56
C VAL A 25 13.69 -2.97 -1.60
N ALA A 26 14.79 -3.66 -1.97
CA ALA A 26 14.75 -4.77 -2.92
C ALA A 26 13.82 -5.90 -2.47
N ALA A 27 13.78 -6.18 -1.16
CA ALA A 27 12.87 -7.18 -0.60
C ALA A 27 11.38 -6.88 -0.85
N HIS A 28 11.03 -5.60 -1.09
CA HIS A 28 9.64 -5.17 -1.29
C HIS A 28 9.33 -4.73 -2.73
N ARG A 29 10.35 -4.68 -3.61
CA ARG A 29 10.22 -4.12 -4.97
C ARG A 29 9.10 -4.78 -5.77
N GLN A 30 9.02 -6.11 -5.75
CA GLN A 30 8.00 -6.84 -6.50
C GLN A 30 6.58 -6.56 -5.97
N GLY A 31 6.41 -6.51 -4.64
CA GLY A 31 5.13 -6.16 -4.02
C GLY A 31 4.69 -4.73 -4.37
N VAL A 32 5.63 -3.77 -4.32
CA VAL A 32 5.39 -2.38 -4.71
C VAL A 32 5.01 -2.26 -6.18
N TYR A 33 5.67 -3.01 -7.07
CA TYR A 33 5.36 -3.03 -8.49
C TYR A 33 3.97 -3.61 -8.78
N ARG A 34 3.64 -4.79 -8.21
CA ARG A 34 2.31 -5.39 -8.34
C ARG A 34 1.21 -4.45 -7.84
N PHE A 35 1.45 -3.77 -6.73
CA PHE A 35 0.52 -2.78 -6.22
C PHE A 35 0.40 -1.56 -7.16
N GLY A 36 1.53 -1.09 -7.72
CA GLY A 36 1.54 -0.03 -8.72
C GLY A 36 0.69 -0.38 -9.94
N LEU A 37 0.79 -1.61 -10.46
CA LEU A 37 -0.04 -2.11 -11.57
C LEU A 37 -1.54 -2.09 -11.27
N GLN A 38 -1.95 -2.26 -10.01
CA GLN A 38 -3.37 -2.20 -9.62
C GLN A 38 -3.90 -0.77 -9.50
N VAL A 39 -3.02 0.20 -9.22
CA VAL A 39 -3.39 1.60 -8.99
C VAL A 39 -3.19 2.46 -10.23
N CYS A 40 -2.07 2.27 -10.94
CA CYS A 40 -1.76 2.97 -12.17
C CYS A 40 -2.57 2.41 -13.34
N ARG A 41 -2.83 3.24 -14.35
CA ARG A 41 -3.63 2.85 -15.52
C ARG A 41 -2.85 2.10 -16.58
N THR A 42 -1.53 2.26 -16.59
CA THR A 42 -0.63 1.62 -17.57
C THR A 42 0.56 1.01 -16.85
N THR A 43 1.19 0.02 -17.50
CA THR A 43 2.44 -0.60 -17.04
C THR A 43 3.56 0.44 -16.93
N GLU A 44 3.65 1.34 -17.90
CA GLU A 44 4.62 2.41 -17.96
C GLU A 44 4.49 3.36 -16.75
N ASP A 45 3.26 3.80 -16.42
CA ASP A 45 3.00 4.60 -15.24
C ASP A 45 3.34 3.84 -13.95
N ALA A 46 3.12 2.52 -13.90
CA ALA A 46 3.48 1.72 -12.74
C ALA A 46 5.00 1.63 -12.56
N GLU A 47 5.76 1.47 -13.63
CA GLU A 47 7.22 1.47 -13.61
C GLU A 47 7.77 2.81 -13.16
N ASP A 48 7.26 3.89 -13.72
CA ASP A 48 7.62 5.26 -13.32
C ASP A 48 7.29 5.52 -11.83
N ALA A 49 6.10 5.13 -11.39
CA ALA A 49 5.70 5.28 -10.00
C ALA A 49 6.60 4.48 -9.05
N VAL A 50 7.03 3.28 -9.43
CA VAL A 50 7.97 2.48 -8.65
C VAL A 50 9.34 3.16 -8.57
N GLN A 51 9.88 3.66 -9.67
CA GLN A 51 11.14 4.39 -9.67
C GLN A 51 11.08 5.62 -8.75
N GLU A 52 10.05 6.45 -8.89
CA GLU A 52 9.84 7.61 -8.03
C GLU A 52 9.68 7.21 -6.55
N THR A 53 9.03 6.07 -6.28
CA THR A 53 8.91 5.52 -4.92
C THR A 53 10.28 5.20 -4.33
N LEU A 54 11.16 4.56 -5.10
CA LEU A 54 12.51 4.25 -4.64
C LEU A 54 13.32 5.53 -4.35
N TRP A 55 13.22 6.52 -5.22
CA TRP A 55 13.83 7.84 -5.00
C TRP A 55 13.26 8.56 -3.78
N ALA A 56 11.97 8.53 -3.58
CA ALA A 56 11.33 9.12 -2.40
C ALA A 56 11.74 8.39 -1.12
N ALA A 57 11.85 7.06 -1.15
CA ALA A 57 12.30 6.25 -0.03
C ALA A 57 13.74 6.59 0.39
N THR A 58 14.67 6.73 -0.56
CA THR A 58 16.06 7.12 -0.25
C THR A 58 16.15 8.46 0.48
N ARG A 59 15.32 9.42 0.09
CA ARG A 59 15.29 10.74 0.72
C ARG A 59 14.62 10.75 2.08
N ALA A 60 13.59 9.92 2.27
CA ALA A 60 12.74 9.97 3.45
C ALA A 60 13.08 8.93 4.52
N ILE A 61 13.96 7.94 4.23
CA ILE A 61 14.27 6.85 5.18
C ILE A 61 14.81 7.37 6.52
N LYS A 62 15.61 8.44 6.52
CA LYS A 62 16.16 9.05 7.74
C LYS A 62 15.11 9.60 8.69
N THR A 63 13.95 10.01 8.14
CA THR A 63 12.84 10.56 8.91
C THR A 63 11.73 9.53 9.17
N PHE A 64 11.86 8.33 8.61
CA PHE A 64 10.91 7.25 8.85
C PHE A 64 10.88 6.85 10.33
N ARG A 65 9.69 6.73 10.93
CA ARG A 65 9.46 6.45 12.35
C ARG A 65 8.73 5.14 12.60
N GLY A 66 8.72 4.25 11.61
CA GLY A 66 8.14 2.90 11.73
C GLY A 66 9.18 1.85 12.06
N THR A 67 8.73 0.61 12.17
CA THR A 67 9.55 -0.60 12.29
C THR A 67 9.83 -1.20 10.91
N ALA A 68 10.76 -2.15 10.82
CA ALA A 68 11.04 -2.84 9.57
C ALA A 68 9.79 -3.52 8.99
N SER A 69 8.90 -4.06 9.83
CA SER A 69 7.63 -4.66 9.39
C SER A 69 6.64 -3.67 8.76
N SER A 70 6.81 -2.37 9.01
CA SER A 70 5.95 -1.32 8.42
C SER A 70 6.51 -0.69 7.14
N ILE A 71 7.71 -1.09 6.70
CA ILE A 71 8.36 -0.58 5.49
C ILE A 71 7.50 -0.84 4.24
N ALA A 72 6.95 -2.04 4.10
CA ALA A 72 6.09 -2.38 2.97
C ALA A 72 4.89 -1.42 2.87
N SER A 73 4.15 -1.24 3.97
CA SER A 73 3.00 -0.32 4.02
C SER A 73 3.39 1.12 3.72
N TRP A 74 4.56 1.55 4.18
CA TRP A 74 5.09 2.88 3.89
C TRP A 74 5.42 3.04 2.41
N LEU A 75 6.08 2.06 1.78
CA LEU A 75 6.36 2.06 0.34
C LEU A 75 5.07 2.03 -0.49
N PHE A 76 4.06 1.24 -0.08
CA PHE A 76 2.75 1.24 -0.74
C PHE A 76 2.05 2.60 -0.68
N THR A 77 2.18 3.32 0.42
CA THR A 77 1.65 4.69 0.53
C THR A 77 2.34 5.64 -0.45
N ILE A 78 3.66 5.48 -0.66
CA ILE A 78 4.42 6.32 -1.59
C ILE A 78 4.04 6.00 -3.04
N VAL A 79 4.10 4.72 -3.46
CA VAL A 79 3.80 4.33 -4.85
C VAL A 79 2.38 4.70 -5.25
N ARG A 80 1.42 4.53 -4.33
CA ARG A 80 0.05 4.96 -4.57
C ARG A 80 -0.05 6.46 -4.84
N ARG A 81 0.62 7.27 -4.04
CA ARG A 81 0.66 8.73 -4.24
C ARG A 81 1.28 9.09 -5.59
N GLU A 82 2.35 8.42 -6.00
CA GLU A 82 2.99 8.66 -7.29
C GLU A 82 2.08 8.24 -8.45
N CYS A 83 1.40 7.08 -8.37
CA CYS A 83 0.39 6.67 -9.36
C CYS A 83 -0.72 7.72 -9.50
N LEU A 84 -1.30 8.20 -8.41
CA LEU A 84 -2.35 9.22 -8.44
C LEU A 84 -1.85 10.53 -9.05
N ARG A 85 -0.59 10.91 -8.79
CA ARG A 85 0.05 12.09 -9.39
C ARG A 85 0.21 11.93 -10.91
N LEU A 86 0.60 10.75 -11.38
CA LEU A 86 0.72 10.45 -12.83
C LEU A 86 -0.64 10.47 -13.52
N ILE A 87 -1.66 9.84 -12.93
CA ILE A 87 -3.03 9.86 -13.43
C ILE A 87 -3.54 11.30 -13.56
N GLU A 88 -3.34 12.12 -12.54
CA GLU A 88 -3.78 13.51 -12.55
C GLU A 88 -3.01 14.35 -13.57
N ARG A 89 -1.71 14.10 -13.76
CA ARG A 89 -0.90 14.75 -14.80
C ARG A 89 -1.42 14.43 -16.20
N ARG A 90 -1.74 13.16 -16.49
CA ARG A 90 -2.32 12.74 -17.78
C ARG A 90 -3.70 13.37 -18.01
N ARG A 91 -4.53 13.49 -16.98
CA ARG A 91 -5.84 14.16 -17.09
C ARG A 91 -5.73 15.63 -17.46
N ARG A 92 -4.65 16.29 -17.06
CA ARG A 92 -4.39 17.73 -17.37
C ARG A 92 -3.64 17.94 -18.68
N ALA A 93 -2.99 16.91 -19.23
CA ALA A 93 -2.35 16.99 -20.52
C ALA A 93 -3.42 17.12 -21.63
N PRO A 94 -3.21 17.98 -22.65
CA PRO A 94 -4.10 18.00 -23.81
C PRO A 94 -4.16 16.60 -24.41
N VAL A 95 -5.38 16.14 -24.67
CA VAL A 95 -5.63 14.79 -25.21
C VAL A 95 -4.88 14.62 -26.52
N ALA A 96 -3.77 13.91 -26.52
CA ALA A 96 -3.24 13.31 -27.71
C ALA A 96 -4.18 12.13 -28.04
N LEU A 97 -4.99 12.31 -29.08
CA LEU A 97 -5.85 11.27 -29.65
C LEU A 97 -4.97 10.05 -30.02
N GLY A 98 -5.11 8.94 -29.29
CA GLY A 98 -4.46 7.68 -29.64
C GLY A 98 -3.82 6.86 -28.53
N ALA A 99 -3.91 7.24 -27.27
CA ALA A 99 -3.52 6.33 -26.20
C ALA A 99 -4.72 5.43 -25.87
N GLU A 100 -4.80 4.27 -26.50
CA GLU A 100 -5.60 3.17 -26.00
C GLU A 100 -5.14 2.87 -24.57
N ASP A 101 -6.07 2.83 -23.63
CA ASP A 101 -5.84 2.34 -22.27
C ASP A 101 -5.51 0.83 -22.37
N ASP A 102 -4.26 0.49 -22.68
CA ASP A 102 -3.73 -0.84 -22.49
C ASP A 102 -3.66 -1.12 -20.98
N LEU A 103 -4.81 -1.45 -20.42
CA LEU A 103 -4.84 -2.24 -19.19
C LEU A 103 -4.14 -3.56 -19.53
N PRO A 104 -3.04 -3.91 -18.87
CA PRO A 104 -2.44 -5.22 -19.06
C PRO A 104 -3.47 -6.25 -18.59
N ALA A 105 -4.15 -6.83 -19.56
CA ALA A 105 -5.18 -7.86 -19.32
C ALA A 105 -4.56 -9.20 -18.87
N ASP A 106 -3.23 -9.30 -18.73
CA ASP A 106 -2.62 -10.62 -18.60
C ASP A 106 -1.25 -10.61 -17.92
N LEU A 107 -1.23 -10.28 -16.61
CA LEU A 107 -0.09 -10.59 -15.74
C LEU A 107 -0.52 -11.37 -14.49
N ALA A 108 -1.73 -11.86 -14.43
CA ALA A 108 -2.13 -12.82 -13.43
C ALA A 108 -1.91 -14.22 -14.01
N ASP A 109 -0.91 -14.93 -13.50
CA ASP A 109 -0.89 -16.38 -13.57
C ASP A 109 -2.28 -16.88 -13.16
N PRO A 110 -2.93 -17.81 -13.89
CA PRO A 110 -4.25 -18.32 -13.51
C PRO A 110 -4.33 -18.81 -12.05
N GLU A 111 -3.23 -19.32 -11.49
CA GLU A 111 -3.12 -19.65 -10.07
C GLU A 111 -3.10 -18.42 -9.16
N ASP A 112 -2.44 -17.34 -9.57
CA ASP A 112 -2.42 -16.06 -8.84
C ASP A 112 -3.80 -15.38 -8.90
N ALA A 113 -4.52 -15.44 -10.00
CA ALA A 113 -5.87 -14.88 -10.14
C ALA A 113 -6.90 -15.60 -9.25
N LEU A 114 -6.83 -16.93 -9.14
CA LEU A 114 -7.64 -17.74 -8.21
C LEU A 114 -7.28 -17.41 -6.74
N SER A 115 -6.00 -17.24 -6.45
CA SER A 115 -5.49 -16.84 -5.14
C SER A 115 -5.97 -15.44 -4.76
N ASP A 116 -5.96 -14.49 -5.69
CA ASP A 116 -6.39 -13.11 -5.44
C ASP A 116 -7.92 -13.01 -5.27
N GLN A 117 -8.70 -13.77 -6.04
CA GLN A 117 -10.15 -13.88 -5.83
C GLN A 117 -10.49 -14.48 -4.46
N ARG A 118 -9.75 -15.48 -4.01
CA ARG A 118 -9.91 -16.10 -2.70
C ARG A 118 -9.58 -15.10 -1.59
N ARG A 119 -8.46 -14.39 -1.71
CA ARG A 119 -8.06 -13.32 -0.78
C ARG A 119 -9.09 -12.19 -0.72
N ALA A 120 -9.61 -11.78 -1.87
CA ALA A 120 -10.66 -10.76 -1.94
C ALA A 120 -11.93 -11.20 -1.21
N ARG A 121 -12.38 -12.46 -1.40
CA ARG A 121 -13.55 -13.01 -0.68
C ARG A 121 -13.31 -13.06 0.83
N LEU A 122 -12.13 -13.50 1.28
CA LEU A 122 -11.76 -13.51 2.69
C LEU A 122 -11.77 -12.10 3.28
N LEU A 123 -11.24 -11.13 2.56
CA LEU A 123 -11.23 -9.74 3.00
C LEU A 123 -12.64 -9.15 3.11
N VAL A 124 -13.51 -9.43 2.13
CA VAL A 124 -14.91 -9.00 2.15
C VAL A 124 -15.65 -9.62 3.34
N ALA A 125 -15.47 -10.91 3.59
CA ALA A 125 -16.06 -11.59 4.74
C ALA A 125 -15.54 -11.00 6.06
N ALA A 126 -14.22 -10.83 6.19
CA ALA A 126 -13.59 -10.24 7.37
C ALA A 126 -14.06 -8.79 7.63
N LEU A 127 -14.28 -7.99 6.58
CA LEU A 127 -14.87 -6.66 6.69
C LEU A 127 -16.33 -6.72 7.15
N ALA A 128 -17.12 -7.71 6.68
CA ALA A 128 -18.50 -7.88 7.07
C ALA A 128 -18.65 -8.25 8.56
N ASP A 129 -17.70 -8.98 9.10
CA ASP A 129 -17.69 -9.41 10.52
C ASP A 129 -17.14 -8.37 11.49
N LEU A 130 -16.50 -7.29 10.96
CA LEU A 130 -16.08 -6.20 11.81
C LEU A 130 -17.28 -5.45 12.40
N ASP A 131 -17.12 -5.03 13.65
CA ASP A 131 -18.00 -4.04 14.27
C ASP A 131 -18.21 -2.83 13.32
N PRO A 132 -19.45 -2.34 13.14
CA PRO A 132 -19.75 -1.24 12.23
C PRO A 132 -18.83 -0.03 12.39
N ILE A 133 -18.48 0.33 13.62
CA ILE A 133 -17.59 1.46 13.93
C ILE A 133 -16.18 1.25 13.35
N HIS A 134 -15.67 0.01 13.40
CA HIS A 134 -14.35 -0.34 12.86
C HIS A 134 -14.38 -0.50 11.34
N ARG A 135 -15.46 -1.07 10.80
CA ARG A 135 -15.66 -1.20 9.36
C ARG A 135 -15.70 0.17 8.69
N GLU A 136 -16.48 1.09 9.23
CA GLU A 136 -16.67 2.41 8.66
C GLU A 136 -15.35 3.20 8.55
N VAL A 137 -14.51 3.17 9.57
CA VAL A 137 -13.23 3.87 9.52
C VAL A 137 -12.27 3.29 8.47
N ILE A 138 -12.28 1.96 8.26
CA ILE A 138 -11.51 1.31 7.17
C ILE A 138 -12.07 1.72 5.82
N LEU A 139 -13.40 1.67 5.62
CA LEU A 139 -14.03 2.07 4.37
C LEU A 139 -13.69 3.52 4.00
N LEU A 140 -13.72 4.44 4.96
CA LEU A 140 -13.42 5.84 4.70
C LEU A 140 -11.93 6.08 4.42
N ARG A 141 -11.05 5.46 5.19
CA ARG A 141 -9.62 5.73 5.14
C ARG A 141 -8.85 4.88 4.12
N ASP A 142 -9.18 3.59 4.03
CA ASP A 142 -8.39 2.62 3.27
C ASP A 142 -9.03 2.29 1.90
N ILE A 143 -10.37 2.44 1.77
CA ILE A 143 -11.07 2.15 0.51
C ILE A 143 -11.49 3.45 -0.22
N ARG A 144 -12.12 4.41 0.49
CA ARG A 144 -12.51 5.70 -0.11
C ARG A 144 -11.41 6.75 -0.05
N GLU A 145 -10.34 6.47 0.69
CA GLU A 145 -9.10 7.24 0.71
C GLU A 145 -9.24 8.70 1.19
N LEU A 146 -10.27 8.97 1.99
CA LEU A 146 -10.42 10.29 2.60
C LEU A 146 -9.17 10.62 3.43
N SER A 147 -8.77 11.87 3.48
CA SER A 147 -7.73 12.32 4.41
C SER A 147 -8.17 12.11 5.87
N ALA A 148 -7.23 12.08 6.80
CA ALA A 148 -7.58 11.90 8.21
C ALA A 148 -8.51 13.00 8.75
N PRO A 149 -8.32 14.29 8.40
CA PRO A 149 -9.28 15.34 8.78
C PRO A 149 -10.68 15.13 8.20
N GLU A 150 -10.79 14.76 6.91
CA GLU A 150 -12.08 14.52 6.25
C GLU A 150 -12.81 13.32 6.86
N ALA A 151 -12.10 12.21 7.10
CA ALA A 151 -12.69 11.04 7.73
C ALA A 151 -13.10 11.33 9.19
N ALA A 152 -12.31 12.09 9.94
CA ALA A 152 -12.67 12.50 11.30
C ALA A 152 -13.90 13.39 11.32
N ALA A 153 -13.99 14.36 10.41
CA ALA A 153 -15.16 15.22 10.25
C ALA A 153 -16.40 14.40 9.86
N HIS A 154 -16.27 13.46 8.92
CA HIS A 154 -17.35 12.58 8.49
C HIS A 154 -17.90 11.74 9.64
N LEU A 155 -17.03 11.23 10.50
CA LEU A 155 -17.39 10.41 11.66
C LEU A 155 -17.77 11.23 12.91
N GLY A 156 -17.62 12.55 12.89
CA GLY A 156 -17.88 13.41 14.03
C GLY A 156 -16.96 13.14 15.23
N ILE A 157 -15.70 12.77 14.99
CA ILE A 157 -14.74 12.43 16.03
C ILE A 157 -13.44 13.22 15.89
N SER A 158 -12.62 13.26 16.96
CA SER A 158 -11.30 13.88 16.92
C SER A 158 -10.31 13.09 16.04
N LEU A 159 -9.26 13.75 15.55
CA LEU A 159 -8.18 13.10 14.78
C LEU A 159 -7.50 11.97 15.57
N ASP A 160 -7.31 12.14 16.89
CA ASP A 160 -6.67 11.11 17.71
C ASP A 160 -7.60 9.92 17.96
N ALA A 161 -8.90 10.17 18.11
CA ALA A 161 -9.91 9.12 18.15
C ALA A 161 -9.96 8.35 16.83
N LEU A 162 -9.87 9.03 15.69
CA LEU A 162 -9.79 8.41 14.38
C LEU A 162 -8.57 7.50 14.25
N LYS A 163 -7.37 8.00 14.58
CA LYS A 163 -6.12 7.23 14.53
C LYS A 163 -6.20 5.97 15.39
N SER A 164 -6.67 6.13 16.64
CA SER A 164 -6.81 5.00 17.56
C SER A 164 -7.84 3.97 17.08
N ARG A 165 -8.96 4.43 16.51
CA ARG A 165 -10.00 3.57 15.95
C ARG A 165 -9.50 2.83 14.70
N LEU A 166 -8.83 3.52 13.79
CA LEU A 166 -8.25 2.94 12.58
C LEU A 166 -7.20 1.87 12.92
N HIS A 167 -6.32 2.16 13.88
CA HIS A 167 -5.33 1.18 14.32
C HIS A 167 -6.00 -0.10 14.83
N ARG A 168 -6.97 0.02 15.74
CA ARG A 168 -7.72 -1.14 16.29
C ARG A 168 -8.49 -1.88 15.21
N ALA A 169 -9.09 -1.16 14.27
CA ALA A 169 -9.82 -1.75 13.16
C ALA A 169 -8.91 -2.61 12.26
N ARG A 170 -7.73 -2.10 11.92
CA ARG A 170 -6.75 -2.84 11.10
C ARG A 170 -6.20 -4.07 11.81
N VAL A 171 -5.95 -3.98 13.13
CA VAL A 171 -5.53 -5.14 13.92
C VAL A 171 -6.60 -6.22 13.90
N ARG A 172 -7.86 -5.88 14.17
CA ARG A 172 -8.97 -6.83 14.17
C ARG A 172 -9.20 -7.46 12.79
N LEU A 173 -9.13 -6.64 11.73
CA LEU A 173 -9.27 -7.14 10.36
C LEU A 173 -8.16 -8.14 10.01
N ARG A 174 -6.92 -7.82 10.33
CA ARG A 174 -5.78 -8.72 10.13
C ARG A 174 -5.96 -10.04 10.87
N ASP A 175 -6.32 -9.97 12.16
CA ASP A 175 -6.47 -11.15 13.01
C ASP A 175 -7.63 -12.03 12.54
N HIS A 176 -8.68 -11.44 11.95
CA HIS A 176 -9.77 -12.18 11.32
C HIS A 176 -9.32 -12.89 10.04
N VAL A 177 -8.63 -12.16 9.14
CA VAL A 177 -8.12 -12.72 7.88
C VAL A 177 -7.14 -13.87 8.14
N LEU A 178 -6.24 -13.74 9.12
CA LEU A 178 -5.29 -14.80 9.46
C LEU A 178 -5.99 -16.05 9.98
N ARG A 179 -6.96 -15.93 10.88
CA ARG A 179 -7.75 -17.07 11.38
C ARG A 179 -8.50 -17.79 10.26
N SER A 180 -9.15 -17.03 9.39
CA SER A 180 -9.90 -17.60 8.26
C SER A 180 -8.98 -18.23 7.20
N ALA A 181 -7.70 -17.83 7.14
CA ALA A 181 -6.72 -18.44 6.26
C ALA A 181 -6.19 -19.78 6.83
N ASP A 182 -6.12 -19.93 8.16
CA ASP A 182 -5.68 -21.17 8.83
C ASP A 182 -6.77 -22.27 8.84
N GLU A 183 -8.03 -21.90 8.60
CA GLU A 183 -9.19 -22.83 8.56
C GLU A 183 -9.44 -23.43 7.16
N LEU A 184 -8.62 -23.11 6.17
CA LEU A 184 -8.76 -23.51 4.76
C LEU A 184 -7.62 -24.39 4.27
#